data_9ed223a99e1d336d6cf76415fcab5b59
#
_entry.id   9ed223a99e1d336d6cf76415fcab5b59
#
_cell.length_a   1.000
_cell.length_b   1.000
_cell.length_c   1.000
_cell.angle_alpha   90.00
_cell.angle_beta   90.00
_cell.angle_gamma   90.00
#
_symmetry.space_group_name_H-M   'P 1'
#
loop_
_entity.id
_entity.type
_entity.pdbx_description
1 polymer ?
#
loop_
_entity_poly.entity_id
_entity_poly.type
_entity_poly.pdbx_seq_one_letter_code
_entity_poly.pdbx_strand_id
1 'polypeptide(L)'
;MRSRLKMSYSAVEAKGVFLPLVEAHLEFQGGARYDDLLNIASRVEFFGRARLRFDVQVTHADSGRPVVRGYTVHAFVDEQGRPVRPPKWFLELMAQGAVIERESAPPL
;
A
#
# COMPACT_ATOMS: atom_id res chain seq x y z
N MET A 1 2.81 20.63 -4.98
CA MET A 1 2.63 19.51 -4.38
C MET A 1 3.76 19.07 -3.68
N ARG A 2 3.73 18.50 -2.80
CA ARG A 2 4.68 18.12 -2.01
C ARG A 2 5.13 16.87 -2.33
N SER A 3 6.25 16.60 -2.31
CA SER A 3 6.75 15.29 -2.53
C SER A 3 6.55 14.45 -1.29
N ARG A 4 6.23 13.20 -1.51
CA ARG A 4 6.21 12.25 -0.44
C ARG A 4 7.51 11.50 -0.42
N LEU A 5 7.88 11.03 0.75
CA LEU A 5 9.00 10.11 0.85
C LEU A 5 8.63 8.82 0.17
N LYS A 6 9.50 8.33 -0.68
CA LYS A 6 9.29 7.08 -1.38
C LYS A 6 10.39 6.10 -1.04
N MET A 7 10.00 4.83 -0.98
CA MET A 7 10.94 3.77 -0.74
C MET A 7 10.54 2.60 -1.62
N SER A 8 11.49 2.04 -2.36
CA SER A 8 11.18 0.92 -3.22
C SER A 8 10.97 -0.34 -2.39
N TYR A 9 10.16 -1.24 -2.92
CA TYR A 9 9.92 -2.49 -2.25
C TYR A 9 11.22 -3.30 -2.11
N SER A 10 12.08 -3.25 -3.12
CA SER A 10 13.34 -3.96 -3.04
C SER A 10 14.24 -3.40 -1.96
N ALA A 11 14.15 -2.10 -1.67
CA ALA A 11 14.91 -1.52 -0.56
C ALA A 11 14.40 -2.04 0.79
N VAL A 12 13.09 -2.23 0.90
CA VAL A 12 12.51 -2.81 2.11
C VAL A 12 12.99 -4.26 2.28
N GLU A 13 12.96 -5.03 1.20
CA GLU A 13 13.43 -6.41 1.25
C GLU A 13 14.90 -6.51 1.58
N ALA A 14 15.69 -5.56 1.11
CA ALA A 14 17.12 -5.54 1.39
C ALA A 14 17.42 -5.38 2.87
N LYS A 15 16.47 -4.86 3.63
CA LYS A 15 16.60 -4.75 5.09
C LYS A 15 16.07 -5.97 5.82
N GLY A 16 15.73 -7.02 5.08
CA GLY A 16 15.31 -8.28 5.68
C GLY A 16 13.84 -8.36 6.04
N VAL A 17 13.03 -7.46 5.51
CA VAL A 17 11.59 -7.42 5.80
C VAL A 17 10.82 -7.67 4.52
N PHE A 18 9.88 -8.58 4.58
CA PHE A 18 9.04 -8.93 3.43
C PHE A 18 7.59 -8.74 3.80
N LEU A 19 6.80 -8.34 2.81
CA LEU A 19 5.39 -7.99 3.02
C LEU A 19 4.50 -8.79 2.06
N PRO A 20 4.43 -10.11 2.22
CA PRO A 20 3.55 -10.88 1.34
C PRO A 20 2.10 -10.49 1.57
N LEU A 21 1.35 -10.50 0.47
CA LEU A 21 -0.08 -10.24 0.51
C LEU A 21 -0.79 -11.46 1.04
N VAL A 22 -1.59 -11.29 2.09
CA VAL A 22 -2.32 -12.39 2.68
C VAL A 22 -3.82 -12.29 2.46
N GLU A 23 -4.30 -11.07 2.16
CA GLU A 23 -5.73 -10.90 1.93
C GLU A 23 -5.94 -9.66 1.09
N ALA A 24 -6.91 -9.71 0.19
CA ALA A 24 -7.28 -8.54 -0.60
C ALA A 24 -8.78 -8.56 -0.85
N HIS A 25 -9.38 -7.38 -0.80
CA HIS A 25 -10.78 -7.21 -1.11
C HIS A 25 -10.94 -5.90 -1.84
N LEU A 26 -11.46 -5.94 -3.05
CA LEU A 26 -11.69 -4.74 -3.84
C LEU A 26 -13.11 -4.74 -4.36
N GLU A 27 -13.74 -3.58 -4.29
CA GLU A 27 -15.07 -3.38 -4.84
C GLU A 27 -14.99 -2.34 -5.92
N PHE A 28 -15.46 -2.70 -7.10
CA PHE A 28 -15.52 -1.77 -8.21
C PHE A 28 -16.88 -1.09 -8.16
N GLN A 29 -16.87 0.21 -8.01
CA GLN A 29 -18.09 0.97 -7.79
C GLN A 29 -18.44 1.85 -8.96
N GLY A 30 -17.58 1.97 -9.93
CA GLY A 30 -17.84 2.75 -11.12
C GLY A 30 -16.74 2.55 -12.12
N GLY A 31 -16.92 3.08 -13.32
CA GLY A 31 -15.94 2.97 -14.37
C GLY A 31 -15.01 4.16 -14.41
N ALA A 32 -13.86 3.97 -15.02
CA ALA A 32 -12.93 5.03 -15.32
C ALA A 32 -12.42 4.81 -16.74
N ARG A 33 -12.22 5.91 -17.43
CA ARG A 33 -11.69 5.86 -18.79
C ARG A 33 -10.19 6.07 -18.75
N TYR A 34 -9.57 5.77 -19.87
CA TYR A 34 -8.14 5.79 -19.98
C TYR A 34 -7.48 7.06 -19.48
N ASP A 35 -8.00 8.23 -19.85
CA ASP A 35 -7.37 9.49 -19.48
C ASP A 35 -8.13 10.25 -18.39
N ASP A 36 -8.97 9.57 -17.63
CA ASP A 36 -9.63 10.21 -16.49
C ASP A 36 -8.61 10.54 -15.41
N LEU A 37 -8.80 11.69 -14.79
CA LEU A 37 -8.03 12.04 -13.62
C LEU A 37 -8.67 11.41 -12.41
N LEU A 38 -7.88 10.69 -11.64
CA LEU A 38 -8.37 9.98 -10.47
C LEU A 38 -7.61 10.41 -9.24
N ASN A 39 -8.34 10.50 -8.13
CA ASN A 39 -7.72 10.68 -6.83
C ASN A 39 -7.60 9.34 -6.15
N ILE A 40 -6.44 9.05 -5.60
CA ILE A 40 -6.21 7.83 -4.87
C ILE A 40 -5.91 8.21 -3.43
N ALA A 41 -6.78 7.77 -2.53
CA ALA A 41 -6.58 7.97 -1.10
C ALA A 41 -6.22 6.63 -0.50
N SER A 42 -5.20 6.62 0.33
CA SER A 42 -4.80 5.40 0.99
C SER A 42 -4.54 5.67 2.46
N ARG A 43 -4.67 4.63 3.24
CA ARG A 43 -4.51 4.71 4.67
C ARG A 43 -3.86 3.44 5.15
N VAL A 44 -2.91 3.57 6.05
CA VAL A 44 -2.17 2.44 6.57
C VAL A 44 -2.57 2.22 8.02
N GLU A 45 -2.83 0.97 8.36
CA GLU A 45 -3.19 0.62 9.71
C GLU A 45 -2.44 -0.64 10.11
N PHE A 46 -1.79 -0.60 11.25
CA PHE A 46 -1.10 -1.75 11.78
C PHE A 46 -2.01 -2.47 12.74
N PHE A 47 -2.05 -3.79 12.66
CA PHE A 47 -2.84 -4.54 13.61
C PHE A 47 -2.20 -5.89 13.88
N GLY A 48 -2.53 -6.46 15.04
CA GLY A 48 -1.86 -7.65 15.49
C GLY A 48 -0.40 -7.34 15.74
N ARG A 49 0.42 -8.36 15.65
CA ARG A 49 1.85 -8.18 15.91
C ARG A 49 2.66 -8.02 14.66
N ALA A 50 2.14 -8.50 13.55
CA ALA A 50 2.94 -8.59 12.35
C ALA A 50 2.09 -8.40 11.10
N ARG A 51 1.09 -7.54 11.17
CA ARG A 51 0.21 -7.31 10.03
C ARG A 51 0.00 -5.84 9.76
N LEU A 52 -0.22 -5.55 8.50
CA LEU A 52 -0.39 -4.22 7.98
C LEU A 52 -1.56 -4.23 7.02
N ARG A 53 -2.44 -3.27 7.16
CA ARG A 53 -3.58 -3.13 6.24
C ARG A 53 -3.49 -1.81 5.52
N PHE A 54 -3.66 -1.86 4.20
CA PHE A 54 -3.81 -0.67 3.39
C PHE A 54 -5.25 -0.55 2.97
N ASP A 55 -5.89 0.55 3.31
CA ASP A 55 -7.20 0.87 2.79
C ASP A 55 -7.01 1.81 1.61
N VAL A 56 -7.74 1.56 0.53
CA VAL A 56 -7.58 2.30 -0.72
C VAL A 56 -8.94 2.75 -1.19
N GLN A 57 -9.01 3.98 -1.66
CA GLN A 57 -10.21 4.49 -2.29
C GLN A 57 -9.79 5.30 -3.51
N VAL A 58 -10.40 5.01 -4.65
CA VAL A 58 -10.14 5.71 -5.89
C VAL A 58 -11.43 6.40 -6.31
N THR A 59 -11.36 7.69 -6.59
CA THR A 59 -12.50 8.48 -7.01
C THR A 59 -12.12 9.31 -8.22
N HIS A 60 -13.15 9.74 -8.98
CA HIS A 60 -12.91 10.70 -10.05
C HIS A 60 -12.52 12.03 -9.46
N ALA A 61 -11.51 12.67 -10.03
CA ALA A 61 -10.99 13.92 -9.48
C ALA A 61 -11.99 15.06 -9.62
N ASP A 62 -12.77 15.07 -10.68
CA ASP A 62 -13.68 16.17 -10.94
C ASP A 62 -15.04 16.03 -10.26
N SER A 63 -15.59 14.84 -10.21
CA SER A 63 -16.93 14.62 -9.68
C SER A 63 -16.97 14.00 -8.29
N GLY A 64 -15.86 13.41 -7.87
CA GLY A 64 -15.83 12.69 -6.60
C GLY A 64 -16.50 11.33 -6.63
N ARG A 65 -16.97 10.89 -7.81
CA ARG A 65 -17.65 9.60 -7.88
C ARG A 65 -16.69 8.45 -7.61
N PRO A 66 -17.11 7.46 -6.84
CA PRO A 66 -16.23 6.37 -6.50
C PRO A 66 -15.98 5.44 -7.68
N VAL A 67 -14.75 4.96 -7.80
CA VAL A 67 -14.36 3.99 -8.83
C VAL A 67 -14.05 2.65 -8.19
N VAL A 68 -13.19 2.65 -7.19
CA VAL A 68 -12.77 1.44 -6.51
C VAL A 68 -12.58 1.76 -5.04
N ARG A 69 -12.90 0.82 -4.18
CA ARG A 69 -12.48 0.90 -2.80
C ARG A 69 -12.19 -0.50 -2.30
N GLY A 70 -11.36 -0.59 -1.29
CA GLY A 70 -11.04 -1.88 -0.74
C GLY A 70 -9.85 -1.83 0.16
N TYR A 71 -9.28 -3.00 0.41
CA TYR A 71 -8.12 -3.08 1.27
C TYR A 71 -7.25 -4.26 0.87
N THR A 72 -6.00 -4.18 1.28
CA THR A 72 -5.09 -5.31 1.21
C THR A 72 -4.46 -5.48 2.58
N VAL A 73 -4.18 -6.72 2.94
CA VAL A 73 -3.54 -7.04 4.20
C VAL A 73 -2.24 -7.75 3.89
N HIS A 74 -1.18 -7.31 4.53
CA HIS A 74 0.14 -7.88 4.34
C HIS A 74 0.69 -8.35 5.68
N ALA A 75 1.45 -9.40 5.67
CA ALA A 75 2.16 -9.85 6.85
C ALA A 75 3.58 -9.29 6.81
N PHE A 76 4.18 -9.12 7.99
CA PHE A 76 5.61 -8.81 8.08
C PHE A 76 6.32 -10.12 8.38
N VAL A 77 7.23 -10.49 7.51
CA VAL A 77 7.99 -11.72 7.70
C VAL A 77 9.46 -11.46 7.43
N ASP A 78 10.32 -12.35 7.96
CA ASP A 78 11.74 -12.28 7.71
C ASP A 78 12.10 -13.15 6.51
N GLU A 79 13.38 -13.33 6.26
CA GLU A 79 13.85 -14.09 5.11
C GLU A 79 13.42 -15.55 5.13
N GLN A 80 13.14 -16.09 6.32
CA GLN A 80 12.68 -17.46 6.44
C GLN A 80 11.17 -17.57 6.45
N GLY A 81 10.48 -16.45 6.24
CA GLY A 81 9.02 -16.44 6.23
C GLY A 81 8.38 -16.43 7.61
N ARG A 82 9.14 -16.15 8.64
CA ARG A 82 8.60 -16.11 10.00
C ARG A 82 8.00 -14.74 10.29
N PRO A 83 6.87 -14.69 10.98
CA PRO A 83 6.28 -13.41 11.35
C PRO A 83 7.24 -12.61 12.23
N VAL A 84 7.38 -11.33 11.92
CA VAL A 84 8.20 -10.43 12.72
C VAL A 84 7.42 -9.16 12.95
N ARG A 85 7.74 -8.46 14.02
CA ARG A 85 7.10 -7.17 14.29
C ARG A 85 7.62 -6.14 13.31
N PRO A 86 6.78 -5.17 12.94
CA PRO A 86 7.27 -4.09 12.10
C PRO A 86 8.46 -3.41 12.75
N PRO A 87 9.55 -3.25 12.02
CA PRO A 87 10.72 -2.57 12.60
C PRO A 87 10.41 -1.11 12.87
N LYS A 88 11.12 -0.55 13.82
CA LYS A 88 10.92 0.83 14.19
C LYS A 88 11.12 1.79 13.01
N TRP A 89 12.13 1.53 12.18
CA TRP A 89 12.38 2.38 11.02
C TRP A 89 11.19 2.39 10.05
N PHE A 90 10.53 1.24 9.93
CA PHE A 90 9.38 1.13 9.04
C PHE A 90 8.20 1.94 9.60
N LEU A 91 7.95 1.81 10.89
CA LEU A 91 6.88 2.57 11.54
C LEU A 91 7.13 4.07 11.42
N GLU A 92 8.37 4.49 11.55
CA GLU A 92 8.72 5.89 11.44
C GLU A 92 8.51 6.41 10.02
N LEU A 93 8.87 5.60 9.03
CA LEU A 93 8.63 5.99 7.63
C LEU A 93 7.16 6.15 7.33
N MET A 94 6.35 5.21 7.79
CA MET A 94 4.91 5.29 7.55
C MET A 94 4.29 6.47 8.26
N ALA A 95 4.78 6.80 9.45
CA ALA A 95 4.29 7.96 10.18
C ALA A 95 4.63 9.27 9.46
N GLN A 96 5.67 9.27 8.65
CA GLN A 96 6.04 10.44 7.85
C GLN A 96 5.35 10.49 6.50
N GLY A 97 4.44 9.55 6.24
CA GLY A 97 3.72 9.52 5.00
C GLY A 97 4.49 8.91 3.84
N ALA A 98 5.46 8.08 4.15
CA ALA A 98 6.24 7.42 3.11
C ALA A 98 5.37 6.47 2.31
N VAL A 99 5.72 6.28 1.06
CA VAL A 99 5.03 5.39 0.14
C VAL A 99 6.01 4.32 -0.32
N ILE A 100 5.57 3.07 -0.32
CA ILE A 100 6.38 1.97 -0.82
C ILE A 100 5.98 1.72 -2.27
N GLU A 101 6.96 1.75 -3.17
CA GLU A 101 6.70 1.55 -4.58
C GLU A 101 7.33 0.25 -5.05
N ARG A 102 6.59 -0.48 -5.89
CA ARG A 102 7.14 -1.61 -6.59
C ARG A 102 7.83 -1.11 -7.83
N GLU A 103 9.07 -1.49 -8.00
CA GLU A 103 9.87 -0.99 -9.10
C GLU A 103 9.54 -1.63 -10.43
N SER A 104 9.04 -2.81 -10.44
CA SER A 104 8.82 -3.52 -11.69
C SER A 104 7.48 -4.23 -11.67
N ALA A 105 6.42 -3.46 -11.42
CA ALA A 105 5.09 -4.01 -11.50
C ALA A 105 4.80 -4.37 -12.95
N PRO A 106 4.45 -5.61 -13.26
CA PRO A 106 4.13 -5.96 -14.63
C PRO A 106 2.83 -5.29 -15.05
N PRO A 107 2.70 -4.93 -16.31
CA PRO A 107 1.44 -4.41 -16.80
C PRO A 107 0.39 -5.50 -16.76
N LEU A 108 -0.80 -5.09 -16.51
CA LEU A 108 -1.92 -6.04 -16.48
C LEU A 108 -2.44 -6.30 -17.86
#